data_502965883d85daaad1157a2e9dc06ccb
#
_entry.id   502965883d85daaad1157a2e9dc06ccb
#
_cell.length_a   1.000
_cell.length_b   1.000
_cell.length_c   1.000
_cell.angle_alpha   90.00
_cell.angle_beta   90.00
_cell.angle_gamma   90.00
#
_symmetry.space_group_name_H-M   'P 1'
#
loop_
_entity.id
_entity.type
_entity.pdbx_description
1 polymer ?
#
loop_
_entity_poly.entity_id
_entity_poly.type
_entity_poly.pdbx_seq_one_letter_code
_entity_poly.pdbx_strand_id
1 'polypeptide(L)'
;SDSTTQVQTQPSGSVQYTNYNKSLSAYVTAEKKQHPTYGGKSISTSTYTSYIDPSKDTTNNFQFLTLDTYREVDPTAYNNLLNSKLKSNSVLINKGNVLIAAAKQYNIDPVYLLCQTILETGYGTSTLSQGKAITTVVSGSSVVRDSSGNVTGFKTVNGKYKTSTISKKMVYNLYGIKAYDSNPQLCGFSYAYYQGWTSVDAAIYGAAK
;
A
#
# COMPACT_ATOMS: atom_id res chain seq x y z
N SER A 1 28.05 -21.64 18.43
CA SER A 1 27.02 -21.25 17.45
C SER A 1 26.72 -19.77 17.68
N ASP A 2 27.49 -18.91 17.03
CA ASP A 2 27.34 -17.47 17.10
C ASP A 2 26.14 -17.05 16.25
N SER A 3 25.04 -16.68 16.87
CA SER A 3 24.00 -15.89 16.23
C SER A 3 24.43 -14.42 16.32
N THR A 4 25.12 -13.96 15.29
CA THR A 4 25.37 -12.54 15.05
C THR A 4 24.04 -11.87 14.74
N THR A 5 23.42 -11.28 15.74
CA THR A 5 22.35 -10.32 15.58
C THR A 5 22.95 -9.12 14.83
N GLN A 6 22.64 -9.00 13.54
CA GLN A 6 22.97 -7.81 12.76
C GLN A 6 22.19 -6.65 13.37
N VAL A 7 22.88 -5.82 14.12
CA VAL A 7 22.35 -4.52 14.56
C VAL A 7 22.20 -3.67 13.31
N GLN A 8 20.98 -3.47 12.84
CA GLN A 8 20.71 -2.47 11.82
C GLN A 8 21.08 -1.10 12.41
N THR A 9 22.18 -0.54 11.93
CA THR A 9 22.52 0.85 12.22
C THR A 9 21.43 1.73 11.63
N GLN A 10 20.82 2.57 12.48
CA GLN A 10 19.90 3.61 12.01
C GLN A 10 20.55 4.40 10.88
N PRO A 11 19.83 4.68 9.78
CA PRO A 11 20.33 5.62 8.79
C PRO A 11 20.61 6.96 9.49
N SER A 12 21.81 7.47 9.38
CA SER A 12 22.15 8.82 9.82
C SER A 12 21.50 9.82 8.85
N GLY A 13 20.24 10.12 9.06
CA GLY A 13 19.47 11.11 8.31
C GLY A 13 19.20 12.32 9.18
N SER A 14 19.16 13.51 8.57
CA SER A 14 18.68 14.71 9.24
C SER A 14 17.19 14.58 9.55
N VAL A 15 16.79 14.93 10.77
CA VAL A 15 15.37 15.01 11.13
C VAL A 15 14.78 16.26 10.46
N GLN A 16 13.72 16.06 9.68
CA GLN A 16 12.96 17.14 9.07
C GLN A 16 11.72 17.42 9.92
N TYR A 17 11.52 18.68 10.29
CA TYR A 17 10.36 19.10 11.05
C TYR A 17 9.45 19.96 10.16
N THR A 18 8.17 19.59 10.09
CA THR A 18 7.14 20.43 9.46
C THR A 18 6.34 21.15 10.54
N ASN A 19 6.33 22.47 10.50
CA ASN A 19 5.52 23.26 11.43
C ASN A 19 4.10 23.43 10.89
N TYR A 20 3.13 22.75 11.51
CA TYR A 20 1.70 22.84 11.17
C TYR A 20 0.97 23.93 11.98
N ASN A 21 1.69 24.80 12.70
CA ASN A 21 1.11 25.82 13.57
C ASN A 21 0.16 25.25 14.66
N LYS A 22 0.44 24.05 15.12
CA LYS A 22 -0.30 23.37 16.20
C LYS A 22 0.69 22.81 17.21
N SER A 23 0.35 22.96 18.49
CA SER A 23 1.16 22.34 19.56
C SER A 23 0.95 20.82 19.58
N LEU A 24 1.97 20.09 20.06
CA LEU A 24 1.87 18.65 20.26
C LEU A 24 0.65 18.27 21.13
N SER A 25 0.39 19.04 22.19
CA SER A 25 -0.77 18.82 23.08
C SER A 25 -2.10 18.99 22.37
N ALA A 26 -2.22 19.96 21.45
CA ALA A 26 -3.43 20.13 20.64
C ALA A 26 -3.64 18.98 19.69
N TYR A 27 -2.55 18.45 19.08
CA TYR A 27 -2.60 17.30 18.21
C TYR A 27 -3.01 16.03 18.97
N VAL A 28 -2.36 15.74 20.10
CA VAL A 28 -2.71 14.61 20.98
C VAL A 28 -4.17 14.68 21.44
N THR A 29 -4.65 15.87 21.77
CA THR A 29 -6.07 16.05 22.17
C THR A 29 -7.03 15.71 21.04
N ALA A 30 -6.73 16.14 19.81
CA ALA A 30 -7.55 15.85 18.64
C ALA A 30 -7.59 14.35 18.33
N GLU A 31 -6.45 13.67 18.32
CA GLU A 31 -6.37 12.23 18.09
C GLU A 31 -7.11 11.43 19.15
N LYS A 32 -6.89 11.75 20.42
CA LYS A 32 -7.59 11.09 21.52
C LYS A 32 -9.11 11.27 21.45
N LYS A 33 -9.60 12.40 20.95
CA LYS A 33 -11.03 12.63 20.75
C LYS A 33 -11.63 11.73 19.67
N GLN A 34 -10.89 11.48 18.60
CA GLN A 34 -11.33 10.62 17.50
C GLN A 34 -11.22 9.13 17.85
N HIS A 35 -10.15 8.75 18.55
CA HIS A 35 -9.85 7.36 18.88
C HIS A 35 -9.65 7.15 20.39
N PRO A 36 -10.70 7.33 21.24
CA PRO A 36 -10.52 7.37 22.69
C PRO A 36 -10.13 6.01 23.30
N THR A 37 -10.33 4.91 22.55
CA THR A 37 -10.10 3.56 23.04
C THR A 37 -9.35 2.69 22.04
N TYR A 38 -8.62 1.71 22.56
CA TYR A 38 -8.01 0.62 21.76
C TYR A 38 -8.28 -0.70 22.49
N GLY A 39 -8.78 -1.70 21.76
CA GLY A 39 -9.17 -3.00 22.35
C GLY A 39 -10.21 -2.86 23.47
N GLY A 40 -11.13 -1.89 23.39
CA GLY A 40 -12.15 -1.61 24.42
C GLY A 40 -11.62 -0.90 25.67
N LYS A 41 -10.33 -0.54 25.73
CA LYS A 41 -9.73 0.16 26.87
C LYS A 41 -9.46 1.63 26.52
N SER A 42 -9.71 2.54 27.48
CA SER A 42 -9.39 3.95 27.31
C SER A 42 -7.88 4.16 27.20
N ILE A 43 -7.48 5.02 26.25
CA ILE A 43 -6.07 5.37 26.03
C ILE A 43 -5.75 6.65 26.80
N SER A 44 -4.68 6.65 27.60
CA SER A 44 -4.24 7.84 28.35
C SER A 44 -3.62 8.88 27.41
N THR A 45 -3.61 10.15 27.83
CA THR A 45 -2.93 11.23 27.11
C THR A 45 -1.42 10.97 27.02
N SER A 46 -0.82 10.45 28.10
CA SER A 46 0.61 10.10 28.10
C SER A 46 0.95 9.00 27.10
N THR A 47 0.09 8.00 26.94
CA THR A 47 0.23 6.96 25.92
C THR A 47 0.22 7.56 24.51
N TYR A 48 -0.77 8.44 24.20
CA TYR A 48 -0.79 9.13 22.91
C TYR A 48 0.47 9.95 22.69
N THR A 49 0.88 10.73 23.68
CA THR A 49 2.11 11.55 23.56
C THR A 49 3.34 10.69 23.26
N SER A 50 3.48 9.51 23.89
CA SER A 50 4.64 8.64 23.66
C SER A 50 4.73 8.09 22.24
N TYR A 51 3.61 7.96 21.52
CA TYR A 51 3.59 7.52 20.12
C TYR A 51 3.66 8.67 19.11
N ILE A 52 3.18 9.85 19.45
CA ILE A 52 3.08 10.98 18.53
C ILE A 52 4.31 11.90 18.62
N ASP A 53 4.94 11.98 19.79
CA ASP A 53 6.11 12.84 20.02
C ASP A 53 7.39 12.23 19.45
N PRO A 54 7.99 12.81 18.37
CA PRO A 54 9.22 12.26 17.79
C PRO A 54 10.40 12.21 18.77
N SER A 55 10.40 13.07 19.80
CA SER A 55 11.44 13.06 20.83
C SER A 55 11.38 11.82 21.73
N LYS A 56 10.26 11.11 21.72
CA LYS A 56 10.06 9.83 22.43
C LYS A 56 10.38 8.61 21.57
N ASP A 57 10.67 8.82 20.29
CA ASP A 57 11.11 7.75 19.42
C ASP A 57 12.49 7.26 19.84
N THR A 58 12.51 6.11 20.50
CA THR A 58 13.74 5.45 20.92
C THR A 58 14.18 4.46 19.85
N THR A 59 15.43 4.05 19.90
CA THR A 59 16.05 3.07 18.98
C THR A 59 15.09 1.94 18.62
N ASN A 60 14.80 1.80 17.32
CA ASN A 60 13.95 0.79 16.68
C ASN A 60 12.48 1.17 16.43
N ASN A 61 12.06 2.39 16.68
CA ASN A 61 10.77 2.90 16.24
C ASN A 61 10.93 3.60 14.90
N PHE A 62 10.59 2.94 13.81
CA PHE A 62 10.73 3.47 12.45
C PHE A 62 9.51 4.28 11.98
N GLN A 63 8.57 4.61 12.88
CA GLN A 63 7.31 5.27 12.55
C GLN A 63 7.46 6.69 11.98
N PHE A 64 8.60 7.34 12.19
CA PHE A 64 8.90 8.67 11.66
C PHE A 64 9.87 8.64 10.47
N LEU A 65 10.20 7.47 9.94
CA LEU A 65 10.98 7.40 8.71
C LEU A 65 10.18 7.97 7.54
N THR A 66 10.86 8.73 6.69
CA THR A 66 10.29 9.16 5.41
C THR A 66 10.03 7.94 4.53
N LEU A 67 8.84 7.85 3.95
CA LEU A 67 8.43 6.73 3.11
C LEU A 67 8.80 6.93 1.64
N ASP A 68 9.11 8.15 1.25
CA ASP A 68 9.53 8.60 -0.08
C ASP A 68 11.06 8.59 -0.26
N THR A 69 11.73 7.70 0.44
CA THR A 69 13.18 7.52 0.36
C THR A 69 13.52 6.04 0.26
N TYR A 70 14.08 5.65 -0.88
CA TYR A 70 14.57 4.29 -1.06
C TYR A 70 15.79 4.02 -0.17
N ARG A 71 15.80 2.89 0.51
CA ARG A 71 16.93 2.38 1.30
C ARG A 71 17.30 1.00 0.81
N GLU A 72 18.60 0.74 0.67
CA GLU A 72 19.07 -0.58 0.24
C GLU A 72 18.71 -1.64 1.30
N VAL A 73 18.28 -2.79 0.82
CA VAL A 73 17.97 -3.97 1.63
C VAL A 73 18.68 -5.19 1.05
N ASP A 74 18.99 -6.18 1.89
CA ASP A 74 19.44 -7.47 1.38
C ASP A 74 18.30 -8.19 0.67
N PRO A 75 18.41 -8.51 -0.64
CA PRO A 75 17.30 -9.08 -1.40
C PRO A 75 16.89 -10.47 -0.91
N THR A 76 17.83 -11.26 -0.41
CA THR A 76 17.54 -12.61 0.10
C THR A 76 16.77 -12.53 1.41
N ALA A 77 17.25 -11.73 2.37
CA ALA A 77 16.57 -11.53 3.64
C ALA A 77 15.17 -10.92 3.43
N TYR A 78 15.04 -9.96 2.52
CA TYR A 78 13.77 -9.31 2.19
C TYR A 78 12.76 -10.31 1.59
N ASN A 79 13.18 -11.12 0.61
CA ASN A 79 12.30 -12.13 0.02
C ASN A 79 11.93 -13.24 1.02
N ASN A 80 12.85 -13.65 1.90
CA ASN A 80 12.57 -14.60 2.96
C ASN A 80 11.57 -14.03 3.98
N LEU A 81 11.71 -12.77 4.36
CA LEU A 81 10.75 -12.08 5.22
C LEU A 81 9.35 -12.05 4.58
N LEU A 82 9.26 -11.63 3.31
CA LEU A 82 8.01 -11.65 2.57
C LEU A 82 7.37 -13.04 2.60
N ASN A 83 8.10 -14.06 2.14
CA ASN A 83 7.59 -15.43 2.06
C ASN A 83 7.15 -15.98 3.43
N SER A 84 7.84 -15.62 4.51
CA SER A 84 7.50 -16.07 5.88
C SER A 84 6.14 -15.58 6.36
N LYS A 85 5.59 -14.52 5.76
CA LYS A 85 4.29 -13.93 6.11
C LYS A 85 3.16 -14.44 5.21
N LEU A 86 3.47 -15.14 4.13
CA LEU A 86 2.49 -15.50 3.09
C LEU A 86 1.97 -16.94 3.27
N LYS A 87 0.74 -17.15 2.79
CA LYS A 87 0.18 -18.49 2.60
C LYS A 87 0.65 -19.09 1.27
N SER A 88 0.62 -20.41 1.14
CA SER A 88 1.08 -21.14 -0.05
C SER A 88 0.36 -20.75 -1.36
N ASN A 89 -0.86 -20.22 -1.27
CA ASN A 89 -1.63 -19.75 -2.43
C ASN A 89 -1.48 -18.25 -2.72
N SER A 90 -0.55 -17.57 -2.07
CA SER A 90 -0.34 -16.13 -2.29
C SER A 90 0.32 -15.87 -3.63
N VAL A 91 -0.19 -14.86 -4.38
CA VAL A 91 0.42 -14.38 -5.62
C VAL A 91 1.73 -13.61 -5.41
N LEU A 92 2.05 -13.30 -4.16
CA LEU A 92 3.24 -12.54 -3.78
C LEU A 92 4.46 -13.43 -3.48
N ILE A 93 4.32 -14.77 -3.51
CA ILE A 93 5.43 -15.68 -3.26
C ILE A 93 6.57 -15.37 -4.24
N ASN A 94 7.78 -15.21 -3.69
CA ASN A 94 9.01 -14.89 -4.43
C ASN A 94 8.98 -13.56 -5.21
N LYS A 95 8.12 -12.61 -4.81
CA LYS A 95 8.04 -11.28 -5.44
C LYS A 95 8.93 -10.22 -4.75
N GLY A 96 9.82 -10.63 -3.84
CA GLY A 96 10.71 -9.71 -3.13
C GLY A 96 11.54 -8.84 -4.06
N ASN A 97 12.19 -9.41 -5.08
CA ASN A 97 12.99 -8.64 -6.04
C ASN A 97 12.15 -7.64 -6.86
N VAL A 98 10.90 -7.98 -7.18
CA VAL A 98 9.98 -7.09 -7.90
C VAL A 98 9.61 -5.89 -7.03
N LEU A 99 9.32 -6.14 -5.75
CA LEU A 99 9.01 -5.09 -4.78
C LEU A 99 10.21 -4.16 -4.56
N ILE A 100 11.41 -4.71 -4.39
CA ILE A 100 12.66 -3.92 -4.26
C ILE A 100 12.86 -3.04 -5.50
N ALA A 101 12.72 -3.61 -6.70
CA ALA A 101 12.91 -2.88 -7.95
C ALA A 101 11.85 -1.77 -8.13
N ALA A 102 10.59 -2.04 -7.79
CA ALA A 102 9.53 -1.03 -7.81
C ALA A 102 9.79 0.08 -6.77
N ALA A 103 10.19 -0.28 -5.55
CA ALA A 103 10.56 0.67 -4.51
C ALA A 103 11.72 1.59 -4.96
N LYS A 104 12.75 1.02 -5.57
CA LYS A 104 13.89 1.78 -6.11
C LYS A 104 13.48 2.71 -7.24
N GLN A 105 12.65 2.24 -8.16
CA GLN A 105 12.19 3.04 -9.30
C GLN A 105 11.37 4.27 -8.87
N TYR A 106 10.55 4.14 -7.83
CA TYR A 106 9.65 5.20 -7.38
C TYR A 106 10.12 5.88 -6.09
N ASN A 107 11.36 5.61 -5.66
CA ASN A 107 11.97 6.18 -4.46
C ASN A 107 11.13 5.97 -3.19
N ILE A 108 10.62 4.75 -3.00
CA ILE A 108 9.81 4.36 -1.84
C ILE A 108 10.67 3.51 -0.89
N ASP A 109 10.45 3.64 0.43
CA ASP A 109 11.05 2.72 1.39
C ASP A 109 10.59 1.27 1.11
N PRO A 110 11.51 0.33 0.84
CA PRO A 110 11.14 -1.02 0.44
C PRO A 110 10.44 -1.81 1.56
N VAL A 111 10.76 -1.56 2.83
CA VAL A 111 10.12 -2.23 3.97
C VAL A 111 8.68 -1.73 4.12
N TYR A 112 8.45 -0.43 3.95
CA TYR A 112 7.10 0.12 3.89
C TYR A 112 6.30 -0.51 2.75
N LEU A 113 6.86 -0.55 1.53
CA LEU A 113 6.17 -1.13 0.37
C LEU A 113 5.82 -2.60 0.62
N LEU A 114 6.71 -3.38 1.25
CA LEU A 114 6.44 -4.78 1.62
C LEU A 114 5.26 -4.87 2.59
N CYS A 115 5.28 -4.10 3.67
CA CYS A 115 4.22 -4.13 4.69
C CYS A 115 2.87 -3.71 4.10
N GLN A 116 2.85 -2.64 3.31
CA GLN A 116 1.66 -2.14 2.63
C GLN A 116 1.12 -3.18 1.65
N THR A 117 2.00 -3.82 0.87
CA THR A 117 1.62 -4.87 -0.08
C THR A 117 0.98 -6.06 0.63
N ILE A 118 1.55 -6.54 1.73
CA ILE A 118 0.98 -7.64 2.51
C ILE A 118 -0.41 -7.26 3.04
N LEU A 119 -0.55 -6.06 3.60
CA LEU A 119 -1.80 -5.58 4.20
C LEU A 119 -2.90 -5.43 3.15
N GLU A 120 -2.68 -4.65 2.11
CA GLU A 120 -3.69 -4.30 1.10
C GLU A 120 -4.12 -5.49 0.24
N THR A 121 -3.24 -6.46 0.06
CA THR A 121 -3.56 -7.66 -0.73
C THR A 121 -4.21 -8.78 0.07
N GLY A 122 -4.43 -8.59 1.37
CA GLY A 122 -4.82 -9.68 2.27
C GLY A 122 -3.83 -10.83 2.20
N TYR A 123 -2.54 -10.52 2.37
CA TYR A 123 -1.43 -11.48 2.24
C TYR A 123 -1.32 -12.12 0.84
N GLY A 124 -1.69 -11.38 -0.20
CA GLY A 124 -1.69 -11.85 -1.58
C GLY A 124 -2.79 -12.84 -1.91
N THR A 125 -3.87 -12.90 -1.13
CA THR A 125 -4.96 -13.87 -1.28
C THR A 125 -6.34 -13.24 -1.53
N SER A 126 -6.45 -11.91 -1.52
CA SER A 126 -7.72 -11.24 -1.82
C SER A 126 -8.17 -11.52 -3.27
N THR A 127 -9.48 -11.47 -3.51
CA THR A 127 -10.06 -11.73 -4.85
C THR A 127 -9.42 -10.86 -5.94
N LEU A 128 -9.18 -9.59 -5.64
CA LEU A 128 -8.59 -8.66 -6.61
C LEU A 128 -7.10 -8.94 -6.82
N SER A 129 -6.38 -9.36 -5.77
CA SER A 129 -4.95 -9.68 -5.87
C SER A 129 -4.69 -10.99 -6.61
N GLN A 130 -5.57 -11.99 -6.46
CA GLN A 130 -5.48 -13.26 -7.19
C GLN A 130 -5.66 -13.09 -8.71
N GLY A 131 -6.22 -11.96 -9.11
CA GLY A 131 -6.48 -11.66 -10.51
C GLY A 131 -7.69 -12.40 -11.07
N LYS A 132 -8.11 -11.97 -12.25
CA LYS A 132 -9.25 -12.57 -12.94
C LYS A 132 -9.10 -12.45 -14.46
N ALA A 133 -9.47 -13.51 -15.16
CA ALA A 133 -9.67 -13.44 -16.60
C ALA A 133 -11.04 -12.80 -16.87
N ILE A 134 -11.04 -11.59 -17.39
CA ILE A 134 -12.25 -10.79 -17.65
C ILE A 134 -12.55 -10.70 -19.13
N THR A 135 -13.84 -10.58 -19.45
CA THR A 135 -14.37 -10.30 -20.80
C THR A 135 -15.24 -9.05 -20.81
N THR A 136 -15.40 -8.39 -19.66
CA THR A 136 -16.24 -7.21 -19.51
C THR A 136 -15.51 -6.17 -18.67
N VAL A 137 -15.55 -4.92 -19.09
CA VAL A 137 -14.98 -3.75 -18.37
C VAL A 137 -16.00 -2.63 -18.32
N VAL A 138 -15.79 -1.66 -17.42
CA VAL A 138 -16.50 -0.38 -17.49
C VAL A 138 -16.19 0.24 -18.85
N SER A 139 -17.25 0.67 -19.58
CA SER A 139 -17.11 1.24 -20.93
C SER A 139 -16.17 2.44 -20.95
N GLY A 140 -15.36 2.56 -21.98
CA GLY A 140 -14.43 3.69 -22.18
C GLY A 140 -15.12 5.06 -22.10
N SER A 141 -16.39 5.17 -22.52
CA SER A 141 -17.19 6.39 -22.39
C SER A 141 -17.53 6.77 -20.94
N SER A 142 -17.39 5.84 -20.01
CA SER A 142 -17.60 6.05 -18.56
C SER A 142 -16.29 6.16 -17.77
N VAL A 143 -15.14 6.04 -18.42
CA VAL A 143 -13.82 6.25 -17.79
C VAL A 143 -13.58 7.74 -17.60
N VAL A 144 -13.21 8.12 -16.40
CA VAL A 144 -12.77 9.49 -16.07
C VAL A 144 -11.25 9.54 -16.14
N ARG A 145 -10.73 10.56 -16.82
CA ARG A 145 -9.29 10.76 -16.97
C ARG A 145 -8.91 12.19 -16.56
N ASP A 146 -7.69 12.34 -16.08
CA ASP A 146 -7.08 13.64 -15.85
C ASP A 146 -6.53 14.26 -17.17
N SER A 147 -5.96 15.45 -17.06
CA SER A 147 -5.36 16.17 -18.20
C SER A 147 -4.18 15.42 -18.84
N SER A 148 -3.54 14.52 -18.10
CA SER A 148 -2.43 13.67 -18.59
C SER A 148 -2.92 12.34 -19.18
N GLY A 149 -4.25 12.11 -19.19
CA GLY A 149 -4.85 10.87 -19.71
C GLY A 149 -4.90 9.71 -18.74
N ASN A 150 -4.44 9.88 -17.47
CA ASN A 150 -4.50 8.84 -16.48
C ASN A 150 -5.94 8.56 -16.05
N VAL A 151 -6.28 7.30 -15.83
CA VAL A 151 -7.60 6.93 -15.30
C VAL A 151 -7.70 7.35 -13.84
N THR A 152 -8.66 8.21 -13.54
CA THR A 152 -8.90 8.70 -12.17
C THR A 152 -10.16 8.11 -11.56
N GLY A 153 -11.01 7.47 -12.36
CA GLY A 153 -12.21 6.82 -11.86
C GLY A 153 -13.21 6.42 -12.95
N PHE A 154 -14.43 6.14 -12.52
CA PHE A 154 -15.53 5.75 -13.38
C PHE A 154 -16.79 6.52 -13.01
N LYS A 155 -17.56 6.95 -14.01
CA LYS A 155 -18.87 7.56 -13.81
C LYS A 155 -20.01 6.57 -14.08
N THR A 156 -21.09 6.74 -13.34
CA THR A 156 -22.33 6.00 -13.54
C THR A 156 -23.34 6.80 -14.37
N VAL A 157 -24.28 6.11 -14.99
CA VAL A 157 -25.47 6.68 -15.60
C VAL A 157 -26.66 6.05 -14.91
N ASN A 158 -27.51 6.86 -14.29
CA ASN A 158 -28.63 6.37 -13.46
C ASN A 158 -28.19 5.35 -12.39
N GLY A 159 -27.05 5.62 -11.71
CA GLY A 159 -26.51 4.77 -10.66
C GLY A 159 -25.85 3.47 -11.14
N LYS A 160 -25.76 3.24 -12.44
CA LYS A 160 -25.18 2.00 -13.01
C LYS A 160 -23.96 2.32 -13.88
N TYR A 161 -22.94 1.45 -13.84
CA TYR A 161 -21.81 1.52 -14.75
C TYR A 161 -22.22 0.96 -16.11
N LYS A 162 -21.97 1.72 -17.18
CA LYS A 162 -22.00 1.16 -18.54
C LYS A 162 -20.82 0.22 -18.72
N THR A 163 -21.03 -0.89 -19.40
CA THR A 163 -20.00 -1.89 -19.66
C THR A 163 -19.77 -2.11 -21.15
N SER A 164 -18.59 -2.58 -21.48
CA SER A 164 -18.22 -3.04 -22.82
C SER A 164 -17.60 -4.43 -22.76
N THR A 165 -17.87 -5.23 -23.77
CA THR A 165 -17.22 -6.53 -23.96
C THR A 165 -15.84 -6.32 -24.55
N ILE A 166 -14.86 -7.09 -24.08
CA ILE A 166 -13.48 -7.13 -24.56
C ILE A 166 -13.06 -8.57 -24.85
N SER A 167 -11.98 -8.76 -25.59
CA SER A 167 -11.30 -10.05 -25.66
C SER A 167 -10.83 -10.47 -24.27
N LYS A 168 -10.93 -11.77 -23.95
CA LYS A 168 -10.54 -12.32 -22.65
C LYS A 168 -9.13 -11.86 -22.25
N LYS A 169 -9.01 -11.24 -21.07
CA LYS A 169 -7.74 -10.69 -20.56
C LYS A 169 -7.57 -11.02 -19.09
N MET A 170 -6.41 -11.55 -18.70
CA MET A 170 -6.04 -11.70 -17.29
C MET A 170 -5.58 -10.36 -16.74
N VAL A 171 -6.11 -9.95 -15.59
CA VAL A 171 -5.76 -8.69 -14.91
C VAL A 171 -5.66 -8.87 -13.40
N TYR A 172 -4.86 -8.04 -12.75
CA TYR A 172 -4.58 -8.07 -11.31
C TYR A 172 -4.71 -6.66 -10.72
N ASN A 173 -5.41 -6.54 -9.60
CA ASN A 173 -5.48 -5.28 -8.86
C ASN A 173 -5.10 -5.53 -7.40
N LEU A 174 -3.81 -5.56 -7.13
CA LEU A 174 -3.27 -5.99 -5.83
C LEU A 174 -3.80 -5.15 -4.66
N TYR A 175 -3.92 -3.83 -4.84
CA TYR A 175 -4.26 -2.89 -3.76
C TYR A 175 -5.72 -2.42 -3.80
N GLY A 176 -6.56 -3.04 -4.62
CA GLY A 176 -7.96 -2.65 -4.73
C GLY A 176 -8.18 -1.21 -5.24
N ILE A 177 -7.22 -0.65 -5.98
CA ILE A 177 -7.30 0.73 -6.47
C ILE A 177 -8.54 0.90 -7.36
N LYS A 178 -9.38 1.90 -7.04
CA LYS A 178 -10.65 2.19 -7.70
C LYS A 178 -11.66 1.03 -7.67
N ALA A 179 -11.54 0.11 -6.71
CA ALA A 179 -12.52 -0.92 -6.43
C ALA A 179 -13.65 -0.32 -5.55
N TYR A 180 -14.54 0.43 -6.17
CA TYR A 180 -15.63 1.12 -5.44
C TYR A 180 -16.63 0.13 -4.85
N ASP A 181 -17.13 0.39 -3.64
CA ASP A 181 -18.05 -0.47 -2.88
C ASP A 181 -19.31 -0.87 -3.65
N SER A 182 -19.78 0.01 -4.55
CA SER A 182 -20.95 -0.25 -5.38
C SER A 182 -20.77 -1.43 -6.37
N ASN A 183 -19.55 -1.70 -6.83
CA ASN A 183 -19.17 -2.87 -7.62
C ASN A 183 -17.64 -3.05 -7.65
N PRO A 184 -17.04 -3.56 -6.55
CA PRO A 184 -15.60 -3.58 -6.41
C PRO A 184 -14.87 -4.44 -7.44
N GLN A 185 -15.44 -5.57 -7.85
CA GLN A 185 -14.81 -6.40 -8.86
C GLN A 185 -14.85 -5.77 -10.26
N LEU A 186 -16.01 -5.26 -10.70
CA LEU A 186 -16.10 -4.61 -12.00
C LEU A 186 -15.18 -3.39 -12.07
N CYS A 187 -15.23 -2.52 -11.09
CA CYS A 187 -14.43 -1.29 -11.07
C CYS A 187 -12.93 -1.60 -10.92
N GLY A 188 -12.57 -2.44 -9.95
CA GLY A 188 -11.17 -2.79 -9.67
C GLY A 188 -10.50 -3.50 -10.85
N PHE A 189 -11.16 -4.48 -11.47
CA PHE A 189 -10.60 -5.16 -12.64
C PHE A 189 -10.65 -4.30 -13.91
N SER A 190 -11.64 -3.42 -14.08
CA SER A 190 -11.64 -2.45 -15.18
C SER A 190 -10.47 -1.47 -15.02
N TYR A 191 -10.20 -1.01 -13.80
CA TYR A 191 -9.05 -0.14 -13.54
C TYR A 191 -7.75 -0.84 -13.92
N ALA A 192 -7.54 -2.07 -13.43
CA ALA A 192 -6.38 -2.87 -13.79
C ALA A 192 -6.23 -3.07 -15.31
N TYR A 193 -7.33 -3.31 -16.01
CA TYR A 193 -7.35 -3.42 -17.47
C TYR A 193 -6.86 -2.13 -18.16
N TYR A 194 -7.39 -0.99 -17.76
CA TYR A 194 -7.00 0.31 -18.33
C TYR A 194 -5.59 0.75 -17.97
N GLN A 195 -5.04 0.24 -16.86
CA GLN A 195 -3.65 0.44 -16.45
C GLN A 195 -2.68 -0.57 -17.10
N GLY A 196 -3.18 -1.60 -17.78
CA GLY A 196 -2.34 -2.65 -18.35
C GLY A 196 -1.76 -3.61 -17.31
N TRP A 197 -2.38 -3.76 -16.15
CA TRP A 197 -1.91 -4.65 -15.07
C TRP A 197 -2.27 -6.10 -15.37
N THR A 198 -1.59 -6.68 -16.34
CA THR A 198 -1.85 -8.05 -16.85
C THR A 198 -1.00 -9.12 -16.19
N SER A 199 -0.15 -8.73 -15.24
CA SER A 199 0.63 -9.62 -14.38
C SER A 199 0.72 -9.04 -12.97
N VAL A 200 1.09 -9.89 -12.00
CA VAL A 200 1.35 -9.46 -10.62
C VAL A 200 2.44 -8.39 -10.59
N ASP A 201 3.51 -8.59 -11.36
CA ASP A 201 4.63 -7.65 -11.44
C ASP A 201 4.18 -6.28 -11.98
N ALA A 202 3.41 -6.26 -13.06
CA ALA A 202 2.86 -5.02 -13.62
C ALA A 202 1.95 -4.30 -12.61
N ALA A 203 1.17 -5.04 -11.82
CA ALA A 203 0.32 -4.47 -10.77
C ALA A 203 1.13 -3.92 -9.59
N ILE A 204 2.25 -4.55 -9.20
CA ILE A 204 3.18 -4.03 -8.18
C ILE A 204 3.76 -2.69 -8.64
N TYR A 205 4.34 -2.64 -9.84
CA TYR A 205 4.92 -1.40 -10.39
C TYR A 205 3.88 -0.29 -10.56
N GLY A 206 2.70 -0.65 -11.06
CA GLY A 206 1.65 0.32 -11.29
C GLY A 206 1.07 0.92 -10.01
N ALA A 207 1.04 0.16 -8.92
CA ALA A 207 0.57 0.64 -7.63
C ALA A 207 1.64 1.42 -6.85
N ALA A 208 2.91 1.14 -7.09
CA ALA A 208 4.03 1.88 -6.49
C ALA A 208 4.24 3.27 -7.13
N LYS A 209 3.66 3.53 -8.31
CA LYS A 209 3.70 4.81 -9.01
C LYS A 209 2.77 5.84 -8.37
#